data_42b070833c121b10ec478d4c9d420b58
#
_entry.id   42b070833c121b10ec478d4c9d420b58
#
_cell.length_a   1.000
_cell.length_b   1.000
_cell.length_c   1.000
_cell.angle_alpha   90.00
_cell.angle_beta   90.00
_cell.angle_gamma   90.00
#
_symmetry.space_group_name_H-M   'P 1'
#
loop_
_entity.id
_entity.type
_entity.pdbx_description
1 polymer ?
#
loop_
_entity_poly.entity_id
_entity_poly.type
_entity_poly.pdbx_seq_one_letter_code
_entity_poly.pdbx_strand_id
1 'polypeptide(L)'
;MRKSLSESIMSITIIKELDDIKQSENNVVLFGSVGNGKTFLLNKACGSNYLTTDSGYSCTRNIQFEYSLKYDMVIIDFPGLNAVQDIIGHLKVQKTALTAIPVRMICFVIKYSQRNDDFERELGQMLSIFDNYLKNVLIIITKSEDANFTRKEEIKFLFKNKFDIEYVLFTTKKTNGYDLCEELNKFKSKMENIKQIIVKTRDLAQVVPSLYNKDMAKEREIFEDKFYEV
;
A
#
# COMPACT_ATOMS: atom_id res chain seq x y z
N MET A 1 13.26 -0.70 29.96
CA MET A 1 12.86 0.73 29.99
C MET A 1 13.20 1.52 28.72
N ARG A 2 14.35 1.34 28.04
CA ARG A 2 14.66 2.13 26.81
C ARG A 2 13.80 1.77 25.58
N LYS A 3 13.26 0.54 25.47
CA LYS A 3 12.37 0.13 24.36
C LYS A 3 11.00 0.84 24.39
N SER A 4 10.43 1.08 25.57
CA SER A 4 9.12 1.71 25.70
C SER A 4 9.11 3.20 25.31
N LEU A 5 10.23 3.91 25.48
CA LEU A 5 10.37 5.32 25.09
C LEU A 5 10.44 5.48 23.57
N SER A 6 11.16 4.60 22.86
CA SER A 6 11.24 4.64 21.39
C SER A 6 9.90 4.31 20.72
N GLU A 7 9.17 3.35 21.28
CA GLU A 7 7.81 3.00 20.79
C GLU A 7 6.81 4.14 21.03
N SER A 8 6.88 4.81 22.17
CA SER A 8 6.03 5.97 22.46
C SER A 8 6.34 7.17 21.57
N ILE A 9 7.61 7.45 21.30
CA ILE A 9 8.03 8.54 20.41
C ILE A 9 7.57 8.23 18.97
N MET A 10 7.74 7.00 18.50
CA MET A 10 7.30 6.59 17.16
C MET A 10 5.78 6.72 17.01
N SER A 11 5.00 6.32 17.99
CA SER A 11 3.54 6.48 17.99
C SER A 11 3.11 7.95 17.97
N ILE A 12 3.76 8.82 18.73
CA ILE A 12 3.47 10.26 18.75
C ILE A 12 3.81 10.92 17.41
N THR A 13 4.92 10.52 16.77
CA THR A 13 5.31 11.04 15.46
C THR A 13 4.29 10.63 14.39
N ILE A 14 3.88 9.37 14.37
CA ILE A 14 2.85 8.87 13.45
C ILE A 14 1.53 9.63 13.61
N ILE A 15 1.08 9.85 14.84
CA ILE A 15 -0.18 10.57 15.11
C ILE A 15 -0.10 12.00 14.58
N LYS A 16 1.02 12.68 14.74
CA LYS A 16 1.20 14.06 14.25
C LYS A 16 1.19 14.11 12.71
N GLU A 17 1.87 13.21 12.05
CA GLU A 17 1.83 13.09 10.57
C GLU A 17 0.42 12.77 10.05
N LEU A 18 -0.34 11.94 10.78
CA LEU A 18 -1.72 11.62 10.44
C LEU A 18 -2.69 12.79 10.59
N ASP A 19 -2.45 13.72 11.53
CA ASP A 19 -3.32 14.88 11.72
C ASP A 19 -3.31 15.81 10.50
N ASP A 20 -2.19 15.88 9.79
CA ASP A 20 -2.06 16.69 8.58
C ASP A 20 -2.89 16.13 7.40
N ILE A 21 -3.12 14.81 7.36
CA ILE A 21 -3.84 14.14 6.26
C ILE A 21 -5.28 13.73 6.58
N LYS A 22 -5.69 13.76 7.86
CA LYS A 22 -7.04 13.39 8.30
C LYS A 22 -8.15 14.27 7.73
N GLN A 23 -7.84 15.51 7.41
CA GLN A 23 -8.82 16.46 6.89
C GLN A 23 -9.08 16.30 5.38
N SER A 24 -8.23 15.59 4.67
CA SER A 24 -8.41 15.34 3.24
C SER A 24 -9.39 14.20 3.00
N GLU A 25 -10.41 14.44 2.19
CA GLU A 25 -11.33 13.40 1.72
C GLU A 25 -10.83 12.70 0.45
N ASN A 26 -9.70 13.14 -0.11
CA ASN A 26 -9.14 12.66 -1.36
C ASN A 26 -7.81 11.90 -1.18
N ASN A 27 -7.71 11.13 -0.11
CA ASN A 27 -6.53 10.32 0.17
C ASN A 27 -6.45 9.10 -0.76
N VAL A 28 -5.29 8.95 -1.39
CA VAL A 28 -4.92 7.83 -2.26
C VAL A 28 -3.80 7.07 -1.57
N VAL A 29 -4.04 5.84 -1.16
CA VAL A 29 -3.06 5.03 -0.45
C VAL A 29 -2.34 4.06 -1.40
N LEU A 30 -1.01 4.01 -1.34
CA LEU A 30 -0.19 3.06 -2.08
C LEU A 30 0.14 1.87 -1.18
N PHE A 31 -0.34 0.69 -1.53
CA PHE A 31 -0.22 -0.53 -0.76
C PHE A 31 0.42 -1.64 -1.60
N GLY A 32 1.27 -2.47 -1.01
CA GLY A 32 1.95 -3.56 -1.74
C GLY A 32 3.29 -3.95 -1.13
N SER A 33 3.90 -4.99 -1.67
CA SER A 33 5.17 -5.55 -1.18
C SER A 33 6.35 -4.59 -1.32
N VAL A 34 7.39 -4.84 -0.54
CA VAL A 34 8.68 -4.13 -0.68
C VAL A 34 9.22 -4.32 -2.10
N GLY A 35 9.78 -3.26 -2.69
CA GLY A 35 10.39 -3.30 -4.04
C GLY A 35 9.39 -3.17 -5.20
N ASN A 36 8.07 -3.10 -4.94
CA ASN A 36 7.05 -2.94 -5.99
C ASN A 36 6.98 -1.52 -6.58
N GLY A 37 7.73 -0.55 -6.03
CA GLY A 37 7.84 0.79 -6.60
C GLY A 37 6.83 1.81 -6.09
N LYS A 38 6.25 1.64 -4.90
CA LYS A 38 5.32 2.60 -4.28
C LYS A 38 5.94 3.99 -4.12
N THR A 39 7.07 4.07 -3.46
CA THR A 39 7.81 5.34 -3.26
C THR A 39 8.25 5.95 -4.60
N PHE A 40 8.60 5.13 -5.60
CA PHE A 40 8.88 5.63 -6.94
C PHE A 40 7.65 6.29 -7.58
N LEU A 41 6.45 5.71 -7.40
CA LEU A 41 5.20 6.31 -7.89
C LEU A 41 4.88 7.62 -7.17
N LEU A 42 5.05 7.69 -5.84
CA LEU A 42 4.90 8.93 -5.07
C LEU A 42 5.83 10.02 -5.59
N ASN A 43 7.13 9.72 -5.71
CA ASN A 43 8.13 10.66 -6.23
C ASN A 43 7.77 11.15 -7.65
N LYS A 44 7.35 10.22 -8.52
CA LYS A 44 6.93 10.56 -9.89
C LYS A 44 5.71 11.47 -9.93
N ALA A 45 4.69 11.13 -9.15
CA ALA A 45 3.43 11.84 -9.17
C ALA A 45 3.55 13.27 -8.59
N CYS A 46 4.35 13.44 -7.55
CA CYS A 46 4.42 14.69 -6.79
C CYS A 46 5.73 15.46 -6.99
N GLY A 47 6.72 14.90 -7.70
CA GLY A 47 8.03 15.52 -7.87
C GLY A 47 8.89 15.50 -6.61
N SER A 48 8.57 14.62 -5.65
CA SER A 48 9.35 14.43 -4.42
C SER A 48 10.59 13.56 -4.65
N ASN A 49 11.47 13.50 -3.65
CA ASN A 49 12.76 12.81 -3.72
C ASN A 49 12.98 11.86 -2.53
N TYR A 50 11.96 11.13 -2.11
CA TYR A 50 12.14 10.11 -1.10
C TYR A 50 13.07 8.99 -1.56
N LEU A 51 13.81 8.42 -0.62
CA LEU A 51 14.76 7.34 -0.93
C LEU A 51 14.02 6.10 -1.45
N THR A 52 14.50 5.60 -2.58
CA THR A 52 14.02 4.34 -3.17
C THR A 52 15.17 3.36 -3.30
N THR A 53 14.95 2.09 -3.05
CA THR A 53 15.91 1.04 -3.35
C THR A 53 15.25 -0.13 -4.05
N ASP A 54 16.00 -0.85 -4.87
CA ASP A 54 15.61 -2.12 -5.45
C ASP A 54 15.99 -3.32 -4.56
N SER A 55 16.55 -3.06 -3.35
CA SER A 55 16.88 -4.10 -2.38
C SER A 55 15.60 -4.63 -1.69
N GLY A 56 15.66 -5.86 -1.18
CA GLY A 56 14.56 -6.46 -0.41
C GLY A 56 14.32 -5.80 0.96
N TYR A 57 15.06 -4.73 1.28
CA TYR A 57 14.87 -3.95 2.51
C TYR A 57 13.93 -2.79 2.23
N SER A 58 12.96 -2.56 3.13
CA SER A 58 12.09 -1.40 3.05
C SER A 58 12.87 -0.13 3.38
N CYS A 59 12.88 0.83 2.45
CA CYS A 59 13.36 2.18 2.74
C CYS A 59 12.33 2.99 3.51
N THR A 60 11.06 2.73 3.26
CA THR A 60 9.95 3.39 3.91
C THR A 60 9.69 2.72 5.25
N ARG A 61 10.09 3.35 6.33
CA ARG A 61 9.84 2.89 7.71
C ARG A 61 8.61 3.54 8.32
N ASN A 62 8.32 4.76 7.91
CA ASN A 62 7.17 5.56 8.33
C ASN A 62 6.29 5.84 7.11
N ILE A 63 5.12 6.39 7.33
CA ILE A 63 4.25 6.87 6.26
C ILE A 63 4.95 8.06 5.60
N GLN A 64 4.95 8.07 4.27
CA GLN A 64 5.35 9.21 3.46
C GLN A 64 4.13 9.70 2.70
N PHE A 65 3.93 11.00 2.59
CA PHE A 65 2.81 11.55 1.85
C PHE A 65 3.16 12.86 1.18
N GLU A 66 2.46 13.15 0.09
CA GLU A 66 2.60 14.38 -0.68
C GLU A 66 1.26 14.86 -1.19
N TYR A 67 1.14 16.16 -1.30
CA TYR A 67 -0.04 16.82 -1.85
C TYR A 67 0.13 17.09 -3.33
N SER A 68 -0.81 16.64 -4.13
CA SER A 68 -0.98 17.07 -5.50
C SER A 68 -2.04 18.17 -5.55
N LEU A 69 -1.61 19.42 -5.34
CA LEU A 69 -2.52 20.58 -5.29
C LEU A 69 -3.40 20.71 -6.53
N LYS A 70 -2.83 20.41 -7.73
CA LYS A 70 -3.57 20.50 -8.99
C LYS A 70 -4.78 19.56 -9.06
N TYR A 71 -4.68 18.38 -8.43
CA TYR A 71 -5.70 17.34 -8.52
C TYR A 71 -6.44 17.15 -7.20
N ASP A 72 -6.21 18.03 -6.22
CA ASP A 72 -6.80 17.93 -4.89
C ASP A 72 -6.73 16.50 -4.36
N MET A 73 -5.50 16.02 -4.18
CA MET A 73 -5.24 14.61 -3.86
C MET A 73 -4.02 14.51 -2.96
N VAL A 74 -4.12 13.72 -1.90
CA VAL A 74 -2.99 13.32 -1.07
C VAL A 74 -2.59 11.91 -1.44
N ILE A 75 -1.35 11.71 -1.88
CA ILE A 75 -0.81 10.38 -2.16
C ILE A 75 0.01 9.93 -0.95
N ILE A 76 -0.33 8.77 -0.42
CA ILE A 76 0.24 8.24 0.82
C ILE A 76 0.96 6.93 0.51
N ASP A 77 2.26 6.87 0.75
CA ASP A 77 3.09 5.67 0.62
C ASP A 77 3.25 5.00 1.98
N PHE A 78 2.78 3.78 2.08
CA PHE A 78 2.95 2.94 3.27
C PHE A 78 4.20 2.09 3.22
N PRO A 79 4.79 1.76 4.39
CA PRO A 79 5.81 0.73 4.49
C PRO A 79 5.38 -0.53 3.76
N GLY A 80 6.30 -1.15 3.01
CA GLY A 80 5.97 -2.32 2.21
C GLY A 80 5.61 -3.54 3.05
N LEU A 81 4.68 -4.34 2.56
CA LEU A 81 4.46 -5.69 3.05
C LEU A 81 5.71 -6.54 2.82
N ASN A 82 5.88 -7.59 3.62
CA ASN A 82 7.02 -8.52 3.51
C ASN A 82 8.40 -7.86 3.69
N ALA A 83 8.48 -6.76 4.45
CA ALA A 83 9.78 -6.22 4.87
C ALA A 83 10.51 -7.24 5.74
N VAL A 84 11.80 -7.45 5.48
CA VAL A 84 12.63 -8.40 6.25
C VAL A 84 12.89 -7.90 7.67
N GLN A 85 12.83 -6.58 7.88
CA GLN A 85 13.07 -5.94 9.18
C GLN A 85 11.80 -5.24 9.67
N ASP A 86 11.56 -5.35 10.99
CA ASP A 86 10.48 -4.64 11.70
C ASP A 86 9.06 -4.82 11.11
N ILE A 87 8.72 -6.04 10.76
CA ILE A 87 7.41 -6.40 10.20
C ILE A 87 6.27 -5.92 11.10
N ILE A 88 6.40 -6.13 12.41
CA ILE A 88 5.38 -5.76 13.40
C ILE A 88 5.20 -4.25 13.45
N GLY A 89 6.29 -3.48 13.44
CA GLY A 89 6.24 -2.02 13.38
C GLY A 89 5.52 -1.54 12.13
N HIS A 90 5.84 -2.09 10.96
CA HIS A 90 5.17 -1.74 9.70
C HIS A 90 3.67 -2.04 9.72
N LEU A 91 3.26 -3.20 10.24
CA LEU A 91 1.84 -3.57 10.33
C LEU A 91 1.08 -2.65 11.30
N LYS A 92 1.68 -2.24 12.42
CA LYS A 92 1.11 -1.25 13.34
C LYS A 92 0.90 0.09 12.65
N VAL A 93 1.91 0.59 11.97
CA VAL A 93 1.83 1.85 11.20
C VAL A 93 0.70 1.79 10.18
N GLN A 94 0.62 0.71 9.40
CA GLN A 94 -0.41 0.51 8.39
C GLN A 94 -1.81 0.46 9.02
N LYS A 95 -2.02 -0.34 10.08
CA LYS A 95 -3.30 -0.42 10.78
C LYS A 95 -3.73 0.94 11.31
N THR A 96 -2.87 1.60 12.08
CA THR A 96 -3.15 2.90 12.70
C THR A 96 -3.55 3.92 11.64
N ALA A 97 -2.81 4.01 10.54
CA ALA A 97 -3.09 4.95 9.49
C ALA A 97 -4.41 4.64 8.77
N LEU A 98 -4.61 3.41 8.30
CA LEU A 98 -5.82 3.01 7.56
C LEU A 98 -7.09 3.19 8.37
N THR A 99 -7.02 3.03 9.70
CA THR A 99 -8.17 3.24 10.60
C THR A 99 -8.39 4.70 10.98
N ALA A 100 -7.37 5.56 10.84
CA ALA A 100 -7.41 6.94 11.30
C ALA A 100 -7.73 7.97 10.20
N ILE A 101 -7.53 7.62 8.92
CA ILE A 101 -7.70 8.54 7.80
C ILE A 101 -8.86 8.10 6.89
N PRO A 102 -9.63 9.04 6.32
CA PRO A 102 -10.54 8.71 5.22
C PRO A 102 -9.72 8.30 3.99
N VAL A 103 -10.22 7.35 3.20
CA VAL A 103 -9.55 6.87 1.99
C VAL A 103 -10.50 6.95 0.80
N ARG A 104 -10.03 7.54 -0.29
CA ARG A 104 -10.80 7.61 -1.54
C ARG A 104 -10.44 6.46 -2.48
N MET A 105 -9.16 6.16 -2.58
CA MET A 105 -8.64 5.14 -3.49
C MET A 105 -7.52 4.32 -2.84
N ILE A 106 -7.58 3.02 -3.02
CA ILE A 106 -6.58 2.06 -2.60
C ILE A 106 -5.83 1.58 -3.84
N CYS A 107 -4.57 1.95 -3.97
CA CYS A 107 -3.72 1.53 -5.08
C CYS A 107 -2.91 0.29 -4.67
N PHE A 108 -3.25 -0.88 -5.18
CA PHE A 108 -2.42 -2.07 -5.04
C PHE A 108 -1.29 -2.02 -6.05
N VAL A 109 -0.08 -1.77 -5.56
CA VAL A 109 1.12 -1.65 -6.37
C VAL A 109 1.80 -3.00 -6.47
N ILE A 110 1.81 -3.56 -7.69
CA ILE A 110 2.36 -4.89 -7.99
C ILE A 110 3.42 -4.73 -9.07
N LYS A 111 4.55 -5.40 -8.90
CA LYS A 111 5.58 -5.45 -9.94
C LYS A 111 5.12 -6.37 -11.09
N TYR A 112 5.36 -5.94 -12.33
CA TYR A 112 5.07 -6.77 -13.49
C TYR A 112 5.77 -8.13 -13.42
N SER A 113 5.01 -9.18 -13.77
CA SER A 113 5.50 -10.55 -13.96
C SER A 113 4.92 -11.14 -15.23
N GLN A 114 5.66 -12.04 -15.84
CA GLN A 114 5.20 -12.87 -16.95
C GLN A 114 4.20 -13.94 -16.48
N ARG A 115 4.20 -14.27 -15.19
CA ARG A 115 3.41 -15.36 -14.59
C ARG A 115 2.18 -14.82 -13.87
N ASN A 116 1.02 -15.38 -14.19
CA ASN A 116 -0.24 -15.00 -13.52
C ASN A 116 -0.24 -15.34 -12.03
N ASP A 117 0.37 -16.49 -11.66
CA ASP A 117 0.44 -16.94 -10.27
C ASP A 117 1.11 -15.91 -9.33
N ASP A 118 2.06 -15.12 -9.86
CA ASP A 118 2.71 -14.07 -9.08
C ASP A 118 1.73 -12.94 -8.75
N PHE A 119 0.90 -12.53 -9.71
CA PHE A 119 -0.15 -11.56 -9.47
C PHE A 119 -1.19 -12.08 -8.48
N GLU A 120 -1.62 -13.33 -8.66
CA GLU A 120 -2.61 -13.96 -7.79
C GLU A 120 -2.14 -14.06 -6.35
N ARG A 121 -0.87 -14.44 -6.15
CA ARG A 121 -0.27 -14.53 -4.82
C ARG A 121 -0.20 -13.16 -4.14
N GLU A 122 0.34 -12.13 -4.82
CA GLU A 122 0.44 -10.79 -4.25
C GLU A 122 -0.92 -10.17 -3.99
N LEU A 123 -1.85 -10.31 -4.93
CA LEU A 123 -3.19 -9.77 -4.78
C LEU A 123 -3.97 -10.48 -3.68
N GLY A 124 -3.87 -11.81 -3.58
CA GLY A 124 -4.53 -12.58 -2.53
C GLY A 124 -4.17 -12.11 -1.13
N GLN A 125 -2.91 -11.75 -0.90
CA GLN A 125 -2.47 -11.17 0.37
C GLN A 125 -3.13 -9.82 0.66
N MET A 126 -3.26 -8.96 -0.33
CA MET A 126 -3.86 -7.63 -0.16
C MET A 126 -5.38 -7.70 -0.04
N LEU A 127 -6.03 -8.60 -0.78
CA LEU A 127 -7.48 -8.78 -0.74
C LEU A 127 -8.00 -9.24 0.62
N SER A 128 -7.23 -10.02 1.37
CA SER A 128 -7.64 -10.42 2.72
C SER A 128 -7.88 -9.23 3.66
N ILE A 129 -7.25 -8.08 3.38
CA ILE A 129 -7.41 -6.85 4.15
C ILE A 129 -8.56 -5.98 3.59
N PHE A 130 -8.71 -5.95 2.26
CA PHE A 130 -9.52 -4.95 1.56
C PHE A 130 -10.70 -5.54 0.77
N ASP A 131 -11.13 -6.77 1.06
CA ASP A 131 -12.22 -7.47 0.38
C ASP A 131 -13.53 -6.67 0.32
N ASN A 132 -13.84 -5.90 1.37
CA ASN A 132 -15.03 -5.06 1.45
C ASN A 132 -14.91 -3.73 0.67
N TYR A 133 -13.73 -3.43 0.10
CA TYR A 133 -13.44 -2.14 -0.52
C TYR A 133 -13.01 -2.24 -1.98
N LEU A 134 -13.32 -3.35 -2.67
CA LEU A 134 -12.86 -3.63 -4.04
C LEU A 134 -13.27 -2.55 -5.05
N LYS A 135 -14.39 -1.89 -4.85
CA LYS A 135 -14.84 -0.76 -5.69
C LYS A 135 -13.92 0.46 -5.62
N ASN A 136 -13.11 0.56 -4.57
CA ASN A 136 -12.14 1.62 -4.36
C ASN A 136 -10.72 1.20 -4.71
N VAL A 137 -10.54 0.01 -5.31
CA VAL A 137 -9.22 -0.52 -5.65
C VAL A 137 -8.83 -0.18 -7.09
N LEU A 138 -7.61 0.32 -7.23
CA LEU A 138 -6.87 0.44 -8.48
C LEU A 138 -5.63 -0.46 -8.40
N ILE A 139 -5.46 -1.37 -9.36
CA ILE A 139 -4.20 -2.10 -9.51
C ILE A 139 -3.22 -1.24 -10.31
N ILE A 140 -2.02 -1.02 -9.79
CA ILE A 140 -0.92 -0.37 -10.52
C ILE A 140 0.17 -1.40 -10.78
N ILE A 141 0.34 -1.78 -12.05
CA ILE A 141 1.42 -2.67 -12.47
C ILE A 141 2.63 -1.84 -12.83
N THR A 142 3.66 -1.92 -12.00
CA THR A 142 4.94 -1.21 -12.20
C THR A 142 5.94 -2.04 -13.01
N LYS A 143 7.00 -1.38 -13.51
CA LYS A 143 8.08 -2.05 -14.29
C LYS A 143 7.52 -2.86 -15.46
N SER A 144 6.51 -2.32 -16.14
CA SER A 144 5.76 -3.01 -17.20
C SER A 144 6.29 -2.72 -18.60
N GLU A 145 7.59 -2.43 -18.73
CA GLU A 145 8.24 -2.12 -20.00
C GLU A 145 8.10 -3.25 -21.03
N ASP A 146 8.17 -4.50 -20.55
CA ASP A 146 8.10 -5.71 -21.41
C ASP A 146 6.67 -6.21 -21.69
N ALA A 147 5.66 -5.56 -21.10
CA ALA A 147 4.27 -5.92 -21.32
C ALA A 147 3.75 -5.34 -22.65
N ASN A 148 3.57 -6.17 -23.65
CA ASN A 148 2.90 -5.78 -24.89
C ASN A 148 1.38 -5.57 -24.68
N PHE A 149 0.69 -5.08 -25.71
CA PHE A 149 -0.75 -4.79 -25.65
C PHE A 149 -1.57 -6.03 -25.25
N THR A 150 -1.35 -7.17 -25.90
CA THR A 150 -2.07 -8.43 -25.64
C THR A 150 -1.92 -8.83 -24.17
N ARG A 151 -0.69 -8.81 -23.65
CA ARG A 151 -0.43 -9.17 -22.26
C ARG A 151 -1.12 -8.24 -21.27
N LYS A 152 -1.18 -6.94 -21.55
CA LYS A 152 -1.91 -5.98 -20.71
C LYS A 152 -3.40 -6.30 -20.65
N GLU A 153 -4.01 -6.65 -21.79
CA GLU A 153 -5.43 -7.02 -21.83
C GLU A 153 -5.69 -8.36 -21.11
N GLU A 154 -4.81 -9.35 -21.24
CA GLU A 154 -4.90 -10.60 -20.47
C GLU A 154 -4.85 -10.35 -18.95
N ILE A 155 -3.97 -9.46 -18.49
CA ILE A 155 -3.86 -9.10 -17.07
C ILE A 155 -5.14 -8.39 -16.60
N LYS A 156 -5.67 -7.43 -17.35
CA LYS A 156 -6.95 -6.77 -17.03
C LYS A 156 -8.08 -7.78 -16.93
N PHE A 157 -8.16 -8.70 -17.92
CA PHE A 157 -9.16 -9.76 -17.94
C PHE A 157 -9.04 -10.68 -16.71
N LEU A 158 -7.82 -11.06 -16.31
CA LEU A 158 -7.56 -11.85 -15.11
C LEU A 158 -8.12 -11.16 -13.86
N PHE A 159 -7.78 -9.88 -13.66
CA PHE A 159 -8.22 -9.15 -12.47
C PHE A 159 -9.73 -8.93 -12.44
N LYS A 160 -10.35 -8.63 -13.58
CA LYS A 160 -11.80 -8.47 -13.67
C LYS A 160 -12.55 -9.76 -13.37
N ASN A 161 -12.16 -10.87 -13.99
CA ASN A 161 -12.92 -12.11 -13.88
C ASN A 161 -12.68 -12.89 -12.60
N LYS A 162 -11.45 -12.84 -12.07
CA LYS A 162 -11.09 -13.64 -10.89
C LYS A 162 -11.32 -12.90 -9.59
N PHE A 163 -11.16 -11.56 -9.60
CA PHE A 163 -11.15 -10.76 -8.37
C PHE A 163 -12.18 -9.63 -8.37
N ASP A 164 -12.95 -9.48 -9.44
CA ASP A 164 -13.91 -8.38 -9.66
C ASP A 164 -13.30 -6.97 -9.55
N ILE A 165 -12.02 -6.83 -9.92
CA ILE A 165 -11.31 -5.56 -9.95
C ILE A 165 -11.31 -5.02 -11.38
N GLU A 166 -11.91 -3.84 -11.55
CA GLU A 166 -12.12 -3.23 -12.87
C GLU A 166 -10.95 -2.35 -13.32
N TYR A 167 -10.27 -1.71 -12.38
CA TYR A 167 -9.32 -0.66 -12.69
C TYR A 167 -7.88 -1.17 -12.62
N VAL A 168 -7.15 -1.11 -13.75
CA VAL A 168 -5.74 -1.52 -13.87
C VAL A 168 -4.96 -0.47 -14.64
N LEU A 169 -3.89 0.04 -14.06
CA LEU A 169 -2.97 1.00 -14.64
C LEU A 169 -1.58 0.37 -14.80
N PHE A 170 -0.98 0.54 -15.97
CA PHE A 170 0.39 0.07 -16.23
C PHE A 170 1.34 1.25 -16.24
N THR A 171 2.45 1.13 -15.48
CA THR A 171 3.47 2.16 -15.38
C THR A 171 4.86 1.62 -15.69
N THR A 172 5.70 2.47 -16.24
CA THR A 172 7.08 2.20 -16.62
C THR A 172 8.01 3.26 -16.02
N LYS A 173 9.31 3.09 -16.14
CA LYS A 173 10.28 4.13 -15.79
C LYS A 173 10.07 5.42 -16.59
N LYS A 174 9.51 5.32 -17.81
CA LYS A 174 9.25 6.44 -18.71
C LYS A 174 7.91 7.11 -18.47
N THR A 175 7.02 6.54 -17.64
CA THR A 175 5.73 7.15 -17.30
C THR A 175 5.95 8.56 -16.75
N ASN A 176 5.32 9.54 -17.36
CA ASN A 176 5.39 10.92 -16.92
C ASN A 176 4.60 11.12 -15.63
N GLY A 177 5.10 11.91 -14.69
CA GLY A 177 4.44 12.15 -13.41
C GLY A 177 3.10 12.88 -13.57
N TYR A 178 3.01 13.80 -14.52
CA TYR A 178 1.77 14.49 -14.85
C TYR A 178 0.70 13.50 -15.34
N ASP A 179 1.04 12.66 -16.33
CA ASP A 179 0.13 11.66 -16.88
C ASP A 179 -0.31 10.66 -15.80
N LEU A 180 0.61 10.28 -14.91
CA LEU A 180 0.30 9.42 -13.77
C LEU A 180 -0.74 10.06 -12.84
N CYS A 181 -0.55 11.33 -12.45
CA CYS A 181 -1.51 12.05 -11.61
C CYS A 181 -2.87 12.22 -12.29
N GLU A 182 -2.88 12.49 -13.59
CA GLU A 182 -4.12 12.62 -14.36
C GLU A 182 -4.90 11.30 -14.38
N GLU A 183 -4.23 10.17 -14.63
CA GLU A 183 -4.86 8.86 -14.57
C GLU A 183 -5.37 8.52 -13.15
N LEU A 184 -4.57 8.77 -12.10
CA LEU A 184 -5.02 8.59 -10.73
C LEU A 184 -6.27 9.43 -10.42
N ASN A 185 -6.31 10.67 -10.87
CA ASN A 185 -7.47 11.54 -10.68
C ASN A 185 -8.72 11.05 -11.43
N LYS A 186 -8.57 10.52 -12.64
CA LYS A 186 -9.68 9.91 -13.39
C LYS A 186 -10.28 8.72 -12.65
N PHE A 187 -9.45 7.86 -12.06
CA PHE A 187 -9.93 6.72 -11.27
C PHE A 187 -10.54 7.18 -9.95
N LYS A 188 -9.88 8.08 -9.23
CA LYS A 188 -10.36 8.67 -7.97
C LYS A 188 -11.78 9.25 -8.13
N SER A 189 -12.05 9.95 -9.23
CA SER A 189 -13.36 10.58 -9.47
C SER A 189 -14.53 9.58 -9.61
N LYS A 190 -14.24 8.31 -9.86
CA LYS A 190 -15.23 7.23 -9.98
C LYS A 190 -15.47 6.49 -8.67
N MET A 191 -14.72 6.80 -7.62
CA MET A 191 -14.73 6.09 -6.35
C MET A 191 -15.39 6.92 -5.27
N GLU A 192 -16.08 6.24 -4.36
CA GLU A 192 -16.69 6.85 -3.18
C GLU A 192 -15.67 7.02 -2.07
N ASN A 193 -15.90 7.98 -1.16
CA ASN A 193 -15.03 8.16 0.00
C ASN A 193 -15.33 7.12 1.06
N ILE A 194 -14.30 6.42 1.52
CA ILE A 194 -14.34 5.49 2.64
C ILE A 194 -13.92 6.28 3.88
N LYS A 195 -14.86 6.55 4.79
CA LYS A 195 -14.56 7.33 6.00
C LYS A 195 -13.53 6.64 6.90
N GLN A 196 -13.56 5.32 6.95
CA GLN A 196 -12.67 4.52 7.76
C GLN A 196 -12.53 3.11 7.18
N ILE A 197 -11.30 2.63 7.03
CA ILE A 197 -11.05 1.24 6.67
C ILE A 197 -10.94 0.42 7.97
N ILE A 198 -11.79 -0.58 8.10
CA ILE A 198 -11.75 -1.51 9.24
C ILE A 198 -10.73 -2.60 8.92
N VAL A 199 -9.59 -2.56 9.59
CA VAL A 199 -8.52 -3.55 9.45
C VAL A 199 -8.50 -4.44 10.66
N LYS A 200 -8.83 -5.72 10.47
CA LYS A 200 -8.67 -6.71 11.53
C LYS A 200 -7.21 -7.12 11.66
N THR A 201 -6.70 -7.18 12.87
CA THR A 201 -5.31 -7.58 13.15
C THR A 201 -4.96 -8.93 12.53
N ARG A 202 -5.91 -9.88 12.59
CA ARG A 202 -5.77 -11.20 11.99
C ARG A 202 -5.50 -11.13 10.48
N ASP A 203 -6.15 -10.23 9.78
CA ASP A 203 -6.04 -10.11 8.33
C ASP A 203 -4.67 -9.54 7.94
N LEU A 204 -4.16 -8.57 8.71
CA LEU A 204 -2.78 -8.08 8.54
C LEU A 204 -1.73 -9.17 8.83
N ALA A 205 -1.94 -9.98 9.85
CA ALA A 205 -1.03 -11.07 10.17
C ALA A 205 -0.95 -12.13 9.04
N GLN A 206 -2.07 -12.41 8.36
CA GLN A 206 -2.14 -13.39 7.27
C GLN A 206 -1.34 -12.96 6.03
N VAL A 207 -1.15 -11.67 5.78
CA VAL A 207 -0.37 -11.16 4.64
C VAL A 207 1.15 -11.26 4.83
N VAL A 208 1.59 -11.70 5.99
CA VAL A 208 3.02 -11.88 6.28
C VAL A 208 3.32 -13.35 6.57
N PRO A 209 3.59 -14.16 5.53
CA PRO A 209 3.84 -15.60 5.69
C PRO A 209 4.94 -15.94 6.70
N SER A 210 5.93 -15.05 6.86
CA SER A 210 7.03 -15.23 7.83
C SER A 210 6.56 -15.24 9.28
N LEU A 211 5.43 -14.60 9.62
CA LEU A 211 4.86 -14.66 10.98
C LEU A 211 4.29 -16.06 11.33
N TYR A 212 4.05 -16.90 10.33
CA TYR A 212 3.58 -18.27 10.50
C TYR A 212 4.70 -19.31 10.49
N ASN A 213 5.95 -18.91 10.30
CA ASN A 213 7.07 -19.82 10.40
C ASN A 213 7.32 -20.21 11.86
N LYS A 214 7.64 -21.50 12.12
CA LYS A 214 7.84 -22.03 13.50
C LYS A 214 8.87 -21.25 14.31
N ASP A 215 9.86 -20.66 13.63
CA ASP A 215 10.92 -19.86 14.26
C ASP A 215 10.44 -18.49 14.76
N MET A 216 9.25 -18.03 14.33
CA MET A 216 8.65 -16.74 14.67
C MET A 216 7.51 -16.88 15.71
N ALA A 217 7.32 -18.04 16.31
CA ALA A 217 6.23 -18.29 17.26
C ALA A 217 6.23 -17.28 18.44
N LYS A 218 7.42 -16.88 18.90
CA LYS A 218 7.58 -15.90 19.98
C LYS A 218 7.22 -14.47 19.57
N GLU A 219 7.50 -14.10 18.32
CA GLU A 219 7.11 -12.80 17.76
C GLU A 219 5.61 -12.74 17.46
N ARG A 220 5.01 -13.89 17.13
CA ARG A 220 3.57 -14.04 16.96
C ARG A 220 2.82 -13.88 18.28
N GLU A 221 3.30 -14.49 19.36
CA GLU A 221 2.76 -14.32 20.71
C GLU A 221 2.81 -12.85 21.14
N ILE A 222 3.95 -12.17 20.91
CA ILE A 222 4.12 -10.74 21.15
C ILE A 222 3.18 -9.91 20.28
N PHE A 223 2.93 -10.33 19.04
CA PHE A 223 2.02 -9.67 18.11
C PHE A 223 0.56 -9.82 18.57
N GLU A 224 0.13 -11.01 18.92
CA GLU A 224 -1.21 -11.29 19.42
C GLU A 224 -1.47 -10.54 20.74
N ASP A 225 -0.59 -10.61 21.73
CA ASP A 225 -0.74 -9.94 23.03
C ASP A 225 -0.77 -8.41 22.91
N LYS A 226 0.11 -7.81 22.09
CA LYS A 226 0.21 -6.36 21.95
C LYS A 226 -0.84 -5.71 21.07
N PHE A 227 -1.55 -6.45 20.24
CA PHE A 227 -2.57 -5.93 19.32
C PHE A 227 -4.00 -6.04 19.87
N TYR A 228 -4.23 -6.88 20.88
CA TYR A 228 -5.54 -7.00 21.54
C TYR A 228 -5.75 -5.96 22.65
N GLU A 229 -4.70 -5.22 23.05
CA GLU A 229 -4.77 -4.19 24.09
C GLU A 229 -5.07 -2.77 23.57
N VAL A 230 -5.47 -2.59 22.30
CA VAL A 230 -5.80 -1.26 21.73
C VAL A 230 -7.18 -1.26 21.08
#